data_0b2e187a7373dfa606fbe56d2cdf82ff
#
_entry.id   0b2e187a7373dfa606fbe56d2cdf82ff
#
_cell.length_a   1.000
_cell.length_b   1.000
_cell.length_c   1.000
_cell.angle_alpha   90.00
_cell.angle_beta   90.00
_cell.angle_gamma   90.00
#
_symmetry.space_group_name_H-M   'P 1'
#
loop_
_entity.id
_entity.type
_entity.pdbx_description
1 polymer ?
#
loop_
_entity_poly.entity_id
_entity_poly.type
_entity_poly.pdbx_seq_one_letter_code
_entity_poly.pdbx_strand_id
1 'polypeptide(L)' 'MNKRYTVSYTSKNIFTDSTYSNEMYFDDLLKMWEFVIELKKKDTIEQIWITTTQEVYRKD' A
#
# COMPACT_ATOMS: atom_id res chain seq x y z
N MET A 1 -13.18 -13.70 10.23
CA MET A 1 -12.40 -12.46 10.29
C MET A 1 -11.70 -12.24 8.97
N ASN A 2 -12.01 -11.16 8.33
CA ASN A 2 -11.34 -10.78 7.09
C ASN A 2 -10.30 -9.71 7.39
N LYS A 3 -9.07 -9.98 6.98
CA LYS A 3 -8.01 -8.99 7.07
C LYS A 3 -7.83 -8.35 5.71
N ARG A 4 -7.76 -7.04 5.69
CA ARG A 4 -7.44 -6.29 4.50
C ARG A 4 -6.19 -5.47 4.74
N TYR A 5 -5.29 -5.55 3.80
CA TYR A 5 -4.06 -4.78 3.84
C TYR A 5 -4.14 -3.66 2.82
N THR A 6 -3.85 -2.46 3.26
CA THR A 6 -3.82 -1.30 2.37
C THR A 6 -2.39 -0.78 2.31
N VAL A 7 -1.87 -0.68 1.11
CA VAL A 7 -0.56 -0.06 0.88
C VAL A 7 -0.81 1.28 0.23
N SER A 8 -0.50 2.35 0.96
CA SER A 8 -0.58 3.71 0.46
C SER A 8 0.83 4.19 0.17
N TYR A 9 1.02 4.78 -0.98
CA TYR A 9 2.35 5.25 -1.35
C TYR A 9 2.26 6.52 -2.18
N THR A 10 3.33 7.31 -2.12
CA THR A 10 3.48 8.50 -2.94
C THR A 10 4.59 8.28 -3.94
N SER A 11 4.34 8.70 -5.16
CA SER A 11 5.33 8.67 -6.22
C SER A 11 5.54 10.07 -6.81
N LYS A 12 6.75 10.35 -7.22
CA LYS A 12 7.11 11.64 -7.79
C LYS A 12 7.34 11.50 -9.29
N ASN A 13 6.73 12.41 -10.05
CA ASN A 13 7.00 12.52 -11.47
C ASN A 13 8.19 13.46 -11.64
N ILE A 14 9.31 12.92 -12.11
CA ILE A 14 10.56 13.69 -12.26
C ILE A 14 10.48 14.76 -13.34
N PHE A 15 9.55 14.62 -14.30
CA PHE A 15 9.41 15.59 -15.38
C PHE A 15 8.57 16.80 -14.98
N THR A 16 7.57 16.62 -14.14
CA THR A 16 6.64 17.67 -13.74
C THR A 16 6.85 18.12 -12.29
N ASP A 17 7.68 17.40 -11.55
CA ASP A 17 7.89 17.61 -10.11
C ASP A 17 6.61 17.47 -9.27
N SER A 18 5.65 16.74 -9.80
CA SER A 18 4.38 16.49 -9.12
C SER A 18 4.44 15.21 -8.32
N THR A 19 3.77 15.21 -7.18
CA THR A 19 3.65 14.04 -6.32
C THR A 19 2.24 13.46 -6.41
N TYR A 20 2.15 12.14 -6.56
CA TYR A 20 0.89 11.42 -6.66
C TYR A 20 0.75 10.48 -5.49
N SER A 21 -0.47 10.40 -4.95
CA SER A 21 -0.82 9.43 -3.92
C SER A 21 -1.61 8.28 -4.55
N ASN A 22 -1.23 7.05 -4.19
CA ASN A 22 -1.87 5.85 -4.71
C ASN A 22 -2.16 4.89 -3.56
N GLU A 23 -3.18 4.06 -3.73
CA GLU A 23 -3.53 3.04 -2.76
C GLU A 23 -3.77 1.71 -3.46
N MET A 24 -3.30 0.63 -2.85
CA MET A 24 -3.56 -0.73 -3.32
C MET A 24 -4.06 -1.57 -2.15
N TYR A 25 -5.02 -2.43 -2.45
CA TYR A 25 -5.67 -3.28 -1.45
C TYR A 25 -5.31 -4.74 -1.69
N PHE A 26 -4.99 -5.45 -0.62
CA PHE A 26 -4.61 -6.85 -0.69
C PHE A 26 -5.32 -7.64 0.41
N ASP A 27 -5.73 -8.85 0.06
CA ASP A 27 -6.30 -9.81 1.03
C ASP A 27 -5.24 -10.80 1.52
N ASP A 28 -4.12 -10.87 0.81
CA ASP A 28 -3.05 -11.82 1.06
C ASP A 28 -1.79 -11.06 1.51
N LEU A 29 -1.27 -11.43 2.66
CA LEU A 29 -0.08 -10.80 3.23
C LEU A 29 1.14 -10.94 2.33
N LEU A 30 1.34 -12.12 1.73
CA LEU A 30 2.49 -12.35 0.86
C LEU A 30 2.43 -11.48 -0.39
N LYS A 31 1.26 -11.37 -0.99
CA LYS A 31 1.08 -10.52 -2.16
C LYS A 31 1.31 -9.06 -1.83
N MET A 32 0.86 -8.63 -0.66
CA MET A 32 1.09 -7.27 -0.18
C MET A 32 2.59 -7.01 -0.04
N TRP A 33 3.34 -7.92 0.58
CA TRP A 33 4.77 -7.74 0.76
C TRP A 33 5.53 -7.78 -0.56
N GLU A 34 5.13 -8.62 -1.50
CA GLU A 34 5.73 -8.63 -2.85
C GLU A 34 5.57 -7.28 -3.52
N PHE A 35 4.40 -6.69 -3.41
CA PHE A 35 4.13 -5.37 -3.97
C PHE A 35 4.99 -4.29 -3.30
N VAL A 36 5.11 -4.32 -1.98
CA VAL A 36 5.94 -3.36 -1.23
C VAL A 36 7.41 -3.48 -1.62
N ILE A 37 7.90 -4.70 -1.79
CA ILE A 37 9.28 -4.94 -2.22
C ILE A 37 9.52 -4.33 -3.60
N GLU A 38 8.58 -4.51 -4.52
CA GLU A 38 8.68 -3.93 -5.86
C GLU A 38 8.65 -2.40 -5.81
N LEU A 39 7.83 -1.81 -4.94
CA LEU A 39 7.81 -0.36 -4.76
C LEU A 39 9.14 0.16 -4.25
N LYS A 40 9.77 -0.54 -3.32
CA LYS A 40 11.05 -0.12 -2.75
C LYS A 40 12.19 -0.10 -3.77
N LYS A 41 12.06 -0.83 -4.86
CA LYS A 41 13.05 -0.84 -5.93
C LYS A 41 12.94 0.37 -6.86
N LYS A 42 11.84 1.10 -6.79
CA LYS A 42 11.59 2.25 -7.66
C LYS A 42 12.12 3.53 -7.02
N ASP A 43 12.93 4.27 -7.74
CA ASP A 43 13.51 5.53 -7.26
C ASP A 43 12.47 6.65 -7.12
N THR A 44 11.34 6.52 -7.82
CA THR A 44 10.29 7.53 -7.83
C THR A 44 9.34 7.43 -6.63
N ILE A 45 9.43 6.37 -5.85
CA ILE A 45 8.59 6.20 -4.67
C ILE A 45 9.23 6.92 -3.48
N GLU A 46 8.50 7.86 -2.90
CA GLU A 46 9.01 8.66 -1.79
C GLU A 46 8.62 8.09 -0.43
N GLN A 47 7.36 7.68 -0.27
CA GLN A 47 6.85 7.20 1.01
C GLN A 47 5.92 6.02 0.80
N ILE A 48 5.94 5.10 1.76
CA ILE A 48 5.08 3.92 1.75
C ILE A 48 4.49 3.75 3.14
N TRP A 49 3.16 3.62 3.21
CA TRP A 49 2.45 3.32 4.45
C TRP A 49 1.70 2.01 4.30
N ILE A 50 1.76 1.20 5.33
CA ILE A 50 1.04 -0.07 5.36
C ILE A 50 0.03 0.00 6.49
N THR A 51 -1.23 -0.20 6.16
CA THR A 51 -2.32 -0.20 7.12
C THR A 51 -3.01 -1.56 7.08
N THR A 52 -3.18 -2.16 8.23
CA THR A 52 -3.93 -3.40 8.36
C THR A 52 -5.27 -3.12 8.98
N THR A 53 -6.34 -3.45 8.27
CA THR A 53 -7.69 -3.34 8.79
C THR A 53 -8.23 -4.74 9.04
N GLN A 54 -8.69 -4.97 10.25
CA GLN A 54 -9.29 -6.21 10.63
C GLN A 54 -10.78 -5.99 10.89
N GLU A 55 -11.61 -6.69 10.14
CA GLU A 55 -13.03 -6.67 10.43
C GLU A 55 -13.31 -7.54 11.64
N VAL A 56 -13.86 -6.92 12.66
CA VAL A 56 -14.30 -7.62 13.85
C VAL A 56 -15.75 -8.02 13.65
N TYR A 57 -16.00 -9.31 13.63
CA TYR A 57 -17.34 -9.80 13.59
C TYR A 57 -17.97 -9.58 14.96
N ARG A 58 -18.91 -8.67 15.04
CA ARG A 58 -19.70 -8.52 16.25
C ARG A 58 -20.88 -9.44 16.18
N LYS A 59 -20.90 -10.36 17.08
CA LYS A 59 -22.05 -11.19 17.29
C LYS A 59 -22.84 -10.55 18.42
N ASP A 60 -23.89 -9.90 18.06
CA ASP A 60 -24.83 -9.36 19.03
C ASP A 60 -25.84 -10.41 19.46
#